data_68a6138e3db4875090ca4f400aca38fe
#
_entry.id   68a6138e3db4875090ca4f400aca38fe
#
_cell.length_a   1.000
_cell.length_b   1.000
_cell.length_c   1.000
_cell.angle_alpha   90.00
_cell.angle_beta   90.00
_cell.angle_gamma   90.00
#
_symmetry.space_group_name_H-M   'P 1'
#
loop_
_entity.id
_entity.type
_entity.pdbx_description
1 polymer ?
#
loop_
_entity_poly.entity_id
_entity_poly.type
_entity_poly.pdbx_seq_one_letter_code
_entity_poly.pdbx_strand_id
1 'polypeptide(L)'
;MKIFVLIFSLFTFFSINIKAQVEAHFYSHTQFGKVEKKLVNKNINTTFKPLIFNDIDSLNFLYNENNNELIDNKFLNFFYAKENFGFVVSPLLNLSYSIDKEDSYSNNSRGLLLKGFVGNKIKFQSFFLENQSFFPNYLDSIVRFTRLPGVEIVPGQGEARPFKNRGFDYSRSEGYINYMINNNLTIQFGHGKHFIGNGYRSLILSDNTFSYPFLRLQTNLGIFRYTNLYTEFMDIRNNQLSIIDGYQGWSRKYMSLHFLECEINDRIKIGVFESIIYAENHAPGVSSLDINYLNPIIFYRPVEYSLGSPDNALIGIDLKINTSKNQFLYAQLILDEFTLEEMKSNNGYWANKYGYQIGYKFLDFLDVIGLNTNLEYNLVRPYTYSHWNSSSYGHYAQPLAHPLGANFDEFIVKLDYYYQRFSVNFKYNFARVGLDDSENLNISYGNDIFLDYNLRSSDYEIDMFNGIKTDITNLALDFAYLVDETNSLKVGVFVRSRTLVNENSDSNESYFGIYLKTDLFNYYYDR
;
A
#
# COMPACT_ATOMS: atom_id res chain seq x y z
N MET A 1 9.23 38.66 20.99
CA MET A 1 7.75 38.56 21.10
C MET A 1 6.98 39.63 20.32
N LYS A 2 7.45 40.84 20.16
CA LYS A 2 6.74 41.91 19.37
C LYS A 2 6.91 41.80 17.84
N ILE A 3 7.93 41.12 17.33
CA ILE A 3 8.17 40.94 15.88
C ILE A 3 7.31 39.80 15.32
N PHE A 4 6.99 38.76 16.10
CA PHE A 4 6.12 37.67 15.68
C PHE A 4 4.64 38.08 15.54
N VAL A 5 4.19 39.05 16.32
CA VAL A 5 2.82 39.58 16.25
C VAL A 5 2.63 40.50 15.03
N LEU A 6 3.68 41.16 14.57
CA LEU A 6 3.60 42.06 13.40
C LEU A 6 3.55 41.29 12.07
N ILE A 7 4.13 40.11 12.00
CA ILE A 7 4.05 39.25 10.80
C ILE A 7 2.67 38.59 10.69
N PHE A 8 2.02 38.33 11.81
CA PHE A 8 0.68 37.72 11.85
C PHE A 8 -0.43 38.72 11.49
N SER A 9 -0.23 40.02 11.73
CA SER A 9 -1.25 41.06 11.45
C SER A 9 -1.25 41.58 10.00
N LEU A 10 -0.22 41.30 9.20
CA LEU A 10 -0.13 41.72 7.79
C LEU A 10 -0.83 40.76 6.81
N PHE A 11 -1.29 39.59 7.29
CA PHE A 11 -1.94 38.57 6.45
C PHE A 11 -3.48 38.58 6.47
N THR A 12 -4.11 39.56 7.16
CA THR A 12 -5.58 39.53 7.34
C THR A 12 -6.40 40.33 6.31
N PHE A 13 -5.76 40.93 5.31
CA PHE A 13 -6.48 41.68 4.29
C PHE A 13 -6.16 41.23 2.87
N PHE A 14 -6.79 40.13 2.44
CA PHE A 14 -7.18 39.91 1.04
C PHE A 14 -8.02 38.62 0.97
N SER A 15 -9.32 38.78 1.22
CA SER A 15 -10.28 37.76 0.85
C SER A 15 -10.55 37.85 -0.65
N ILE A 16 -9.65 37.34 -1.46
CA ILE A 16 -9.93 37.04 -2.85
C ILE A 16 -10.61 35.68 -2.86
N ASN A 17 -11.84 35.62 -3.37
CA ASN A 17 -12.55 34.38 -3.64
C ASN A 17 -11.84 33.61 -4.77
N ILE A 18 -10.71 32.99 -4.47
CA ILE A 18 -10.03 32.08 -5.37
C ILE A 18 -10.54 30.71 -5.01
N LYS A 19 -11.23 30.06 -5.94
CA LYS A 19 -11.52 28.63 -5.90
C LYS A 19 -10.22 27.88 -6.11
N ALA A 20 -9.38 27.82 -5.08
CA ALA A 20 -8.16 27.03 -5.08
C ALA A 20 -8.55 25.57 -4.86
N GLN A 21 -8.67 24.81 -5.95
CA GLN A 21 -8.91 23.38 -5.91
C GLN A 21 -7.59 22.67 -5.67
N VAL A 22 -7.24 22.44 -4.42
CA VAL A 22 -6.06 21.65 -4.04
C VAL A 22 -6.55 20.34 -3.43
N GLU A 23 -6.11 19.21 -3.99
CA GLU A 23 -6.70 17.92 -3.73
C GLU A 23 -5.83 16.90 -3.06
N ALA A 24 -6.54 15.98 -2.35
CA ALA A 24 -5.90 14.86 -1.71
C ALA A 24 -5.58 13.75 -2.70
N HIS A 25 -4.31 13.38 -2.78
CA HIS A 25 -3.83 12.28 -3.60
C HIS A 25 -3.60 11.00 -2.81
N PHE A 26 -3.76 11.04 -1.49
CA PHE A 26 -3.59 9.86 -0.64
C PHE A 26 -4.83 8.99 -0.64
N TYR A 27 -4.57 7.71 -0.47
CA TYR A 27 -5.56 6.66 -0.50
C TYR A 27 -5.61 5.93 0.83
N SER A 28 -6.34 6.45 1.81
CA SER A 28 -6.87 5.51 2.77
C SER A 28 -8.06 4.76 2.16
N HIS A 29 -8.20 3.48 2.44
CA HIS A 29 -9.38 2.70 2.05
C HIS A 29 -10.67 3.38 2.49
N THR A 30 -10.66 4.05 3.64
CA THR A 30 -11.79 4.80 4.17
C THR A 30 -12.17 5.99 3.31
N GLN A 31 -11.18 6.75 2.83
CA GLN A 31 -11.45 7.89 1.93
C GLN A 31 -11.94 7.43 0.57
N PHE A 32 -11.30 6.39 0.03
CA PHE A 32 -11.69 5.83 -1.25
C PHE A 32 -13.11 5.29 -1.21
N GLY A 33 -13.51 4.58 -0.15
CA GLY A 33 -14.87 4.08 0.02
C GLY A 33 -15.96 5.16 -0.04
N LYS A 34 -15.67 6.39 0.41
CA LYS A 34 -16.62 7.52 0.31
C LYS A 34 -16.87 7.98 -1.13
N VAL A 35 -15.86 7.90 -1.98
CA VAL A 35 -15.92 8.38 -3.37
C VAL A 35 -16.12 7.27 -4.39
N GLU A 36 -15.91 6.02 -4.01
CA GLU A 36 -15.92 4.85 -4.91
C GLU A 36 -17.23 4.74 -5.72
N LYS A 37 -18.38 4.99 -5.07
CA LYS A 37 -19.68 5.00 -5.76
C LYS A 37 -19.74 6.07 -6.86
N LYS A 38 -19.20 7.25 -6.60
CA LYS A 38 -19.16 8.33 -7.59
C LYS A 38 -18.21 8.01 -8.73
N LEU A 39 -17.09 7.34 -8.45
CA LEU A 39 -16.14 6.86 -9.47
C LEU A 39 -16.78 5.81 -10.38
N VAL A 40 -17.46 4.83 -9.79
CA VAL A 40 -18.18 3.79 -10.54
C VAL A 40 -19.24 4.41 -11.45
N ASN A 41 -20.03 5.36 -10.94
CA ASN A 41 -21.10 6.00 -11.71
C ASN A 41 -20.60 6.90 -12.86
N LYS A 42 -19.36 7.40 -12.79
CA LYS A 42 -18.77 8.24 -13.85
C LYS A 42 -17.79 7.50 -14.75
N ASN A 43 -17.71 6.18 -14.67
CA ASN A 43 -16.75 5.36 -15.40
C ASN A 43 -15.28 5.79 -15.23
N ILE A 44 -14.96 6.47 -14.11
CA ILE A 44 -13.58 6.74 -13.73
C ILE A 44 -13.06 5.50 -13.02
N ASN A 45 -12.49 4.68 -13.78
CA ASN A 45 -12.20 3.33 -13.36
C ASN A 45 -10.72 2.99 -13.56
N THR A 46 -9.83 3.39 -12.68
CA THR A 46 -8.49 2.80 -12.65
C THR A 46 -8.30 1.98 -11.38
N THR A 47 -7.63 0.87 -11.51
CA THR A 47 -7.22 0.03 -10.40
C THR A 47 -5.84 0.43 -9.87
N PHE A 48 -5.09 1.23 -10.62
CA PHE A 48 -3.76 1.71 -10.24
C PHE A 48 -3.84 3.00 -9.39
N LYS A 49 -3.31 2.95 -8.18
CA LYS A 49 -3.30 4.03 -7.19
C LYS A 49 -1.86 4.42 -6.80
N PRO A 50 -1.63 5.68 -6.38
CA PRO A 50 -2.55 6.80 -6.28
C PRO A 50 -3.06 7.26 -7.64
N LEU A 51 -4.27 7.84 -7.68
CA LEU A 51 -4.81 8.46 -8.89
C LEU A 51 -3.94 9.66 -9.27
N ILE A 52 -3.73 9.85 -10.55
CA ILE A 52 -2.97 10.98 -11.06
C ILE A 52 -3.90 12.09 -11.57
N PHE A 53 -3.31 13.21 -11.93
CA PHE A 53 -3.93 14.48 -12.26
C PHE A 53 -5.29 14.41 -12.96
N ASN A 54 -5.42 13.70 -14.08
CA ASN A 54 -6.66 13.67 -14.87
C ASN A 54 -7.82 12.96 -14.14
N ASP A 55 -7.49 11.94 -13.35
CA ASP A 55 -8.48 11.20 -12.57
C ASP A 55 -9.04 12.07 -11.43
N ILE A 56 -8.19 12.92 -10.86
CA ILE A 56 -8.52 13.80 -9.73
C ILE A 56 -9.33 15.01 -10.18
N ASP A 57 -9.01 15.62 -11.31
CA ASP A 57 -9.79 16.73 -11.85
C ASP A 57 -11.24 16.31 -12.11
N SER A 58 -11.43 15.07 -12.52
CA SER A 58 -12.77 14.47 -12.63
C SER A 58 -13.45 14.29 -11.28
N LEU A 59 -12.69 14.00 -10.21
CA LEU A 59 -13.21 13.91 -8.84
C LEU A 59 -13.56 15.26 -8.25
N ASN A 60 -12.85 16.32 -8.59
CA ASN A 60 -13.14 17.70 -8.13
C ASN A 60 -14.47 18.20 -8.60
N PHE A 61 -14.76 17.91 -9.85
CA PHE A 61 -16.07 18.21 -10.38
C PHE A 61 -17.18 17.54 -9.55
N LEU A 62 -16.89 16.36 -8.96
CA LEU A 62 -17.80 15.64 -8.07
C LEU A 62 -17.90 16.26 -6.67
N TYR A 63 -16.81 16.80 -6.17
CA TYR A 63 -16.78 17.48 -4.86
C TYR A 63 -17.45 18.84 -4.91
N ASN A 64 -17.27 19.60 -6.01
CA ASN A 64 -17.80 20.94 -6.14
C ASN A 64 -19.31 21.03 -6.39
N GLU A 65 -19.96 19.99 -6.92
CA GLU A 65 -21.41 19.99 -7.11
C GLU A 65 -22.21 20.03 -5.80
N ASN A 66 -21.61 19.66 -4.68
CA ASN A 66 -22.31 19.56 -3.39
C ASN A 66 -21.82 20.54 -2.30
N ASN A 67 -20.83 21.39 -2.56
CA ASN A 67 -20.12 22.07 -1.47
C ASN A 67 -19.81 23.55 -1.76
N ASN A 68 -20.85 24.36 -1.86
CA ASN A 68 -20.67 25.84 -1.72
C ASN A 68 -20.29 26.25 -0.27
N GLU A 69 -20.37 25.35 0.72
CA GLU A 69 -20.10 25.64 2.14
C GLU A 69 -18.73 25.15 2.65
N LEU A 70 -17.99 24.31 1.89
CA LEU A 70 -16.74 23.66 2.35
C LEU A 70 -15.51 24.57 2.34
N ILE A 71 -15.59 25.74 1.76
CA ILE A 71 -14.46 26.66 1.67
C ILE A 71 -14.20 27.40 3.00
N ASP A 72 -15.13 27.36 3.95
CA ASP A 72 -15.02 28.12 5.21
C ASP A 72 -14.41 27.36 6.39
N ASN A 73 -14.18 26.04 6.31
CA ASN A 73 -13.50 25.31 7.38
C ASN A 73 -11.97 25.39 7.22
N LYS A 74 -11.43 26.56 7.44
CA LYS A 74 -9.97 26.83 7.48
C LYS A 74 -9.29 26.36 8.77
N PHE A 75 -9.94 25.52 9.54
CA PHE A 75 -9.41 25.04 10.82
C PHE A 75 -8.14 24.23 10.59
N LEU A 76 -7.03 24.72 11.11
CA LEU A 76 -5.70 24.11 11.04
C LEU A 76 -5.04 24.03 9.63
N ASN A 77 -5.65 24.55 8.57
CA ASN A 77 -5.06 24.53 7.24
C ASN A 77 -4.64 25.93 6.80
N PHE A 78 -3.47 26.04 6.19
CA PHE A 78 -2.97 27.29 5.61
C PHE A 78 -3.07 27.21 4.08
N PHE A 79 -3.82 28.13 3.48
CA PHE A 79 -4.05 28.20 2.04
C PHE A 79 -3.36 29.45 1.47
N TYR A 80 -2.68 29.27 0.34
CA TYR A 80 -2.18 30.35 -0.47
C TYR A 80 -2.43 30.03 -1.95
N ALA A 81 -2.99 30.98 -2.70
CA ALA A 81 -3.18 30.83 -4.13
C ALA A 81 -3.09 32.17 -4.86
N LYS A 82 -2.49 32.13 -6.06
CA LYS A 82 -2.49 33.13 -7.12
C LYS A 82 -2.93 32.47 -8.42
N GLU A 83 -3.11 33.25 -9.50
CA GLU A 83 -3.63 32.74 -10.78
C GLU A 83 -2.97 31.45 -11.29
N ASN A 84 -1.64 31.33 -11.19
CA ASN A 84 -0.88 30.20 -11.73
C ASN A 84 -0.11 29.40 -10.68
N PHE A 85 -0.34 29.64 -9.40
CA PHE A 85 0.36 28.93 -8.33
C PHE A 85 -0.50 28.92 -7.07
N GLY A 86 -0.59 27.78 -6.44
CA GLY A 86 -1.27 27.66 -5.16
C GLY A 86 -0.79 26.45 -4.37
N PHE A 87 -0.91 26.54 -3.05
CA PHE A 87 -0.62 25.46 -2.16
C PHE A 87 -1.46 25.49 -0.88
N VAL A 88 -1.57 24.35 -0.24
CA VAL A 88 -2.12 24.19 1.09
C VAL A 88 -1.11 23.43 1.97
N VAL A 89 -0.96 23.90 3.20
CA VAL A 89 -0.23 23.21 4.25
C VAL A 89 -1.24 22.79 5.31
N SER A 90 -1.28 21.51 5.61
CA SER A 90 -2.19 20.91 6.58
C SER A 90 -1.39 20.14 7.64
N PRO A 91 -1.75 20.21 8.92
CA PRO A 91 -1.14 19.35 9.93
C PRO A 91 -1.56 17.91 9.73
N LEU A 92 -0.63 17.00 9.98
CA LEU A 92 -0.87 15.57 10.05
C LEU A 92 -0.74 15.13 11.51
N LEU A 93 -1.75 14.46 12.02
CA LEU A 93 -1.82 13.97 13.38
C LEU A 93 -2.24 12.50 13.38
N ASN A 94 -1.62 11.70 14.24
CA ASN A 94 -2.14 10.40 14.62
C ASN A 94 -1.80 10.18 16.11
N LEU A 95 -2.68 10.67 16.96
CA LEU A 95 -2.58 10.56 18.40
C LEU A 95 -3.57 9.49 18.85
N SER A 96 -3.10 8.42 19.46
CA SER A 96 -3.97 7.40 20.02
C SER A 96 -3.47 6.90 21.36
N TYR A 97 -4.41 6.49 22.18
CA TYR A 97 -4.16 5.82 23.44
C TYR A 97 -5.13 4.66 23.62
N SER A 98 -4.61 3.50 23.96
CA SER A 98 -5.42 2.31 24.18
C SER A 98 -4.87 1.50 25.36
N ILE A 99 -5.74 0.69 25.92
CA ILE A 99 -5.45 -0.17 27.07
C ILE A 99 -6.02 -1.57 26.83
N ASP A 100 -5.32 -2.54 27.37
CA ASP A 100 -5.84 -3.88 27.62
C ASP A 100 -5.89 -4.14 29.14
N LYS A 101 -5.87 -5.40 29.55
CA LYS A 101 -5.93 -5.77 30.98
C LYS A 101 -4.63 -5.47 31.74
N GLU A 102 -3.50 -5.46 31.08
CA GLU A 102 -2.16 -5.47 31.68
C GLU A 102 -1.34 -4.26 31.24
N ASP A 103 -1.53 -3.78 30.00
CA ASP A 103 -0.69 -2.81 29.34
C ASP A 103 -1.44 -1.63 28.74
N SER A 104 -0.69 -0.60 28.41
CA SER A 104 -1.18 0.54 27.64
C SER A 104 -0.32 0.78 26.39
N TYR A 105 -0.96 1.15 25.32
CA TYR A 105 -0.37 1.39 24.02
C TYR A 105 -0.67 2.81 23.56
N SER A 106 0.24 3.39 22.82
CA SER A 106 0.04 4.74 22.31
C SER A 106 0.75 4.95 20.99
N ASN A 107 0.18 5.83 20.17
CA ASN A 107 0.84 6.36 19.00
C ASN A 107 0.80 7.89 19.06
N ASN A 108 1.94 8.52 18.79
CA ASN A 108 2.10 9.95 18.75
C ASN A 108 2.82 10.32 17.45
N SER A 109 2.04 10.50 16.38
CA SER A 109 2.56 10.94 15.09
C SER A 109 2.19 12.40 14.86
N ARG A 110 3.17 13.17 14.41
CA ARG A 110 3.03 14.60 14.12
C ARG A 110 3.76 14.92 12.82
N GLY A 111 3.16 15.75 11.99
CA GLY A 111 3.77 16.14 10.74
C GLY A 111 3.01 17.20 9.98
N LEU A 112 3.43 17.39 8.74
CA LEU A 112 2.86 18.35 7.84
C LEU A 112 2.65 17.73 6.46
N LEU A 113 1.57 18.13 5.82
CA LEU A 113 1.23 17.83 4.44
C LEU A 113 1.23 19.11 3.64
N LEU A 114 2.01 19.15 2.58
CA LEU A 114 2.04 20.19 1.57
C LEU A 114 1.46 19.65 0.27
N LYS A 115 0.49 20.35 -0.31
CA LYS A 115 -0.05 20.08 -1.65
C LYS A 115 -0.10 21.38 -2.44
N GLY A 116 0.10 21.28 -3.75
CA GLY A 116 0.01 22.50 -4.57
C GLY A 116 0.04 22.21 -6.06
N PHE A 117 -0.04 23.33 -6.80
CA PHE A 117 0.01 23.32 -8.26
C PHE A 117 0.81 24.50 -8.78
N VAL A 118 1.37 24.34 -9.99
CA VAL A 118 2.01 25.40 -10.77
C VAL A 118 1.45 25.35 -12.18
N GLY A 119 0.75 26.40 -12.59
CA GLY A 119 -0.01 26.42 -13.83
C GLY A 119 -1.03 25.29 -13.90
N ASN A 120 -1.35 24.87 -15.12
CA ASN A 120 -2.34 23.81 -15.36
C ASN A 120 -1.71 22.41 -15.52
N LYS A 121 -0.37 22.31 -15.51
CA LYS A 121 0.33 21.08 -15.88
C LYS A 121 1.09 20.41 -14.75
N ILE A 122 1.38 21.13 -13.67
CA ILE A 122 2.19 20.61 -12.58
C ILE A 122 1.35 20.58 -11.31
N LYS A 123 1.29 19.40 -10.67
CA LYS A 123 0.81 19.25 -9.30
C LYS A 123 1.86 18.54 -8.48
N PHE A 124 1.97 18.91 -7.23
CA PHE A 124 2.93 18.31 -6.31
C PHE A 124 2.31 18.07 -4.94
N GLN A 125 2.87 17.11 -4.25
CA GLN A 125 2.51 16.79 -2.89
C GLN A 125 3.73 16.29 -2.15
N SER A 126 3.84 16.64 -0.88
CA SER A 126 4.86 16.12 0.01
C SER A 126 4.34 16.08 1.44
N PHE A 127 4.76 15.09 2.21
CA PHE A 127 4.51 15.06 3.64
C PHE A 127 5.72 14.54 4.40
N PHE A 128 5.75 14.90 5.67
CA PHE A 128 6.68 14.39 6.64
C PHE A 128 5.93 14.06 7.94
N LEU A 129 6.24 12.91 8.54
CA LEU A 129 5.71 12.43 9.81
C LEU A 129 6.83 11.98 10.72
N GLU A 130 6.81 12.42 11.96
CA GLU A 130 7.56 11.85 13.07
C GLU A 130 6.64 11.05 13.96
N ASN A 131 7.07 9.87 14.35
CA ASN A 131 6.24 8.90 15.05
C ASN A 131 6.97 8.39 16.28
N GLN A 132 6.26 8.33 17.41
CA GLN A 132 6.67 7.66 18.63
C GLN A 132 5.55 6.72 19.05
N SER A 133 5.83 5.41 19.06
CA SER A 133 4.81 4.40 19.25
C SER A 133 5.18 3.39 20.32
N PHE A 134 4.17 2.98 21.07
CA PHE A 134 4.17 1.83 21.95
C PHE A 134 3.11 0.87 21.43
N PHE A 135 3.55 -0.18 20.76
CA PHE A 135 2.65 -1.10 20.07
C PHE A 135 2.10 -2.20 20.99
N PRO A 136 0.94 -2.83 20.62
CA PRO A 136 0.50 -4.09 21.19
C PRO A 136 1.56 -5.18 21.04
N ASN A 137 1.54 -6.19 21.90
CA ASN A 137 2.64 -7.16 22.01
C ASN A 137 2.91 -7.92 20.72
N TYR A 138 1.84 -8.32 19.99
CA TYR A 138 2.01 -8.98 18.70
C TYR A 138 2.73 -8.09 17.68
N LEU A 139 2.41 -6.80 17.64
CA LEU A 139 3.01 -5.87 16.68
C LEU A 139 4.41 -5.47 17.11
N ASP A 140 4.65 -5.30 18.43
CA ASP A 140 5.99 -5.11 19.00
C ASP A 140 6.92 -6.25 18.59
N SER A 141 6.45 -7.50 18.70
CA SER A 141 7.19 -8.68 18.26
C SER A 141 7.49 -8.65 16.77
N ILE A 142 6.51 -8.30 15.92
CA ILE A 142 6.72 -8.16 14.47
C ILE A 142 7.76 -7.11 14.14
N VAL A 143 7.76 -5.96 14.83
CA VAL A 143 8.71 -4.87 14.60
C VAL A 143 10.14 -5.29 14.97
N ARG A 144 10.29 -6.02 16.08
CA ARG A 144 11.61 -6.50 16.57
C ARG A 144 12.10 -7.74 15.81
N PHE A 145 11.16 -8.55 15.32
CA PHE A 145 11.49 -9.73 14.53
C PHE A 145 11.87 -9.33 13.11
N THR A 146 13.03 -8.72 12.98
CA THR A 146 13.72 -8.62 11.69
C THR A 146 14.82 -9.66 11.69
N ARG A 147 15.11 -10.25 10.53
CA ARG A 147 16.21 -11.22 10.39
C ARG A 147 17.59 -10.59 10.54
N LEU A 148 17.64 -9.29 10.78
CA LEU A 148 18.86 -8.53 10.99
C LEU A 148 18.93 -8.09 12.45
N PRO A 149 19.87 -8.59 13.23
CA PRO A 149 20.07 -8.15 14.59
C PRO A 149 20.25 -6.63 14.67
N GLY A 150 19.46 -5.97 15.53
CA GLY A 150 19.55 -4.53 15.77
C GLY A 150 18.87 -3.64 14.75
N VAL A 151 18.14 -4.19 13.77
CA VAL A 151 17.30 -3.42 12.83
C VAL A 151 15.84 -3.71 13.12
N GLU A 152 15.10 -2.71 13.52
CA GLU A 152 13.66 -2.78 13.84
C GLU A 152 12.86 -2.14 12.70
N ILE A 153 11.87 -2.83 12.17
CA ILE A 153 11.08 -2.35 11.02
C ILE A 153 9.60 -2.27 11.38
N VAL A 154 9.08 -1.05 11.38
CA VAL A 154 7.64 -0.82 11.54
C VAL A 154 6.93 -1.11 10.21
N PRO A 155 5.94 -2.03 10.19
CA PRO A 155 5.23 -2.40 8.96
C PRO A 155 4.67 -1.19 8.22
N GLY A 156 5.04 -1.06 6.94
CA GLY A 156 4.63 0.04 6.07
C GLY A 156 5.29 1.39 6.34
N GLN A 157 6.22 1.48 7.32
CA GLN A 157 6.74 2.77 7.79
C GLN A 157 8.27 2.89 7.76
N GLY A 158 9.00 1.77 7.71
CA GLY A 158 10.44 1.72 7.63
C GLY A 158 11.16 1.45 8.94
N GLU A 159 12.45 1.78 8.98
CA GLU A 159 13.33 1.53 10.12
C GLU A 159 12.96 2.40 11.32
N ALA A 160 13.01 1.78 12.49
CA ALA A 160 12.76 2.43 13.78
C ALA A 160 13.98 2.35 14.69
N ARG A 161 14.06 3.29 15.62
CA ARG A 161 15.02 3.29 16.70
C ARG A 161 14.33 3.02 18.03
N PRO A 162 15.01 2.36 18.99
CA PRO A 162 14.46 2.21 20.32
C PRO A 162 14.10 3.56 20.96
N PHE A 163 12.93 3.63 21.58
CA PHE A 163 12.45 4.80 22.28
C PHE A 163 11.99 4.44 23.69
N LYS A 164 12.61 5.03 24.72
CA LYS A 164 12.39 4.68 26.12
C LYS A 164 12.60 3.16 26.35
N ASN A 165 11.81 2.54 27.21
CA ASN A 165 12.02 1.14 27.61
C ASN A 165 11.51 0.13 26.55
N ARG A 166 10.42 0.43 25.82
CA ARG A 166 9.80 -0.50 24.87
C ARG A 166 9.19 0.16 23.63
N GLY A 167 9.34 1.46 23.47
CA GLY A 167 8.77 2.19 22.34
C GLY A 167 9.70 2.25 21.14
N PHE A 168 9.17 2.78 20.06
CA PHE A 168 9.84 2.98 18.78
C PHE A 168 9.74 4.44 18.35
N ASP A 169 10.83 4.98 17.84
CA ASP A 169 10.92 6.30 17.22
C ASP A 169 11.30 6.14 15.75
N TYR A 170 10.47 6.64 14.85
CA TYR A 170 10.66 6.49 13.41
C TYR A 170 10.04 7.64 12.66
N SER A 171 10.58 7.94 11.48
CA SER A 171 10.06 8.98 10.60
C SER A 171 9.66 8.42 9.23
N ARG A 172 8.73 9.10 8.59
CA ARG A 172 8.30 8.79 7.22
C ARG A 172 8.10 10.07 6.45
N SER A 173 8.61 10.10 5.22
CA SER A 173 8.36 11.16 4.27
C SER A 173 8.04 10.58 2.91
N GLU A 174 7.08 11.19 2.22
CA GLU A 174 6.78 10.87 0.83
C GLU A 174 6.49 12.18 0.09
N GLY A 175 6.73 12.17 -1.21
CA GLY A 175 6.41 13.30 -2.04
C GLY A 175 6.59 12.99 -3.51
N TYR A 176 5.81 13.65 -4.35
CA TYR A 176 5.89 13.50 -5.78
C TYR A 176 5.44 14.75 -6.53
N ILE A 177 5.90 14.83 -7.77
CA ILE A 177 5.50 15.82 -8.75
C ILE A 177 4.85 15.10 -9.92
N ASN A 178 3.65 15.54 -10.29
CA ASN A 178 2.96 15.15 -11.51
C ASN A 178 3.16 16.23 -12.56
N TYR A 179 3.58 15.84 -13.75
CA TYR A 179 3.68 16.70 -14.91
C TYR A 179 2.83 16.16 -16.06
N MET A 180 1.80 16.90 -16.41
CA MET A 180 0.93 16.60 -17.53
C MET A 180 1.54 17.16 -18.82
N ILE A 181 2.15 16.30 -19.62
CA ILE A 181 2.71 16.69 -20.93
C ILE A 181 1.57 17.12 -21.84
N ASN A 182 0.56 16.26 -21.95
CA ASN A 182 -0.69 16.51 -22.67
C ASN A 182 -1.84 15.69 -22.04
N ASN A 183 -3.03 15.72 -22.62
CA ASN A 183 -4.21 15.01 -22.10
C ASN A 183 -4.06 13.48 -22.04
N ASN A 184 -3.12 12.92 -22.79
CA ASN A 184 -2.92 11.48 -22.88
C ASN A 184 -1.70 10.98 -22.12
N LEU A 185 -0.72 11.84 -21.83
CA LEU A 185 0.53 11.43 -21.21
C LEU A 185 0.84 12.29 -19.98
N THR A 186 0.99 11.60 -18.86
CA THR A 186 1.40 12.19 -17.57
C THR A 186 2.64 11.47 -17.05
N ILE A 187 3.59 12.22 -16.55
CA ILE A 187 4.78 11.74 -15.85
C ILE A 187 4.63 12.06 -14.37
N GLN A 188 4.90 11.08 -13.53
CA GLN A 188 4.99 11.25 -12.08
C GLN A 188 6.36 10.79 -11.61
N PHE A 189 7.05 11.64 -10.89
CA PHE A 189 8.34 11.35 -10.26
C PHE A 189 8.27 11.64 -8.77
N GLY A 190 8.84 10.76 -7.96
CA GLY A 190 8.80 10.96 -6.52
C GLY A 190 9.30 9.80 -5.69
N HIS A 191 8.91 9.86 -4.43
CA HIS A 191 9.14 8.82 -3.43
C HIS A 191 7.78 8.53 -2.76
N GLY A 192 7.33 7.28 -2.78
CA GLY A 192 6.00 6.92 -2.30
C GLY A 192 5.66 5.47 -2.51
N LYS A 193 4.37 5.15 -2.50
CA LYS A 193 3.85 3.79 -2.62
C LYS A 193 2.77 3.71 -3.70
N HIS A 194 2.58 2.50 -4.23
CA HIS A 194 1.53 2.23 -5.20
C HIS A 194 0.69 1.03 -4.79
N PHE A 195 -0.52 0.99 -5.32
CA PHE A 195 -1.46 -0.11 -5.11
C PHE A 195 -2.18 -0.42 -6.43
N ILE A 196 -2.25 -1.70 -6.81
CA ILE A 196 -2.99 -2.17 -7.97
C ILE A 196 -4.10 -3.10 -7.50
N GLY A 197 -5.36 -2.74 -7.73
CA GLY A 197 -6.51 -3.57 -7.40
C GLY A 197 -7.71 -2.80 -6.87
N ASN A 198 -8.79 -3.53 -6.65
CA ASN A 198 -10.06 -3.04 -6.11
C ASN A 198 -10.34 -3.55 -4.70
N GLY A 199 -9.52 -4.47 -4.19
CA GLY A 199 -9.65 -5.11 -2.89
C GLY A 199 -9.17 -4.27 -1.71
N TYR A 200 -9.27 -4.86 -0.53
CA TYR A 200 -8.58 -4.41 0.67
C TYR A 200 -7.10 -4.80 0.61
N ARG A 201 -6.81 -5.99 0.08
CA ARG A 201 -5.47 -6.46 -0.24
C ARG A 201 -5.20 -6.33 -1.74
N SER A 202 -3.94 -6.53 -2.11
CA SER A 202 -3.53 -6.74 -3.49
C SER A 202 -2.50 -7.87 -3.57
N LEU A 203 -2.65 -8.74 -4.55
CA LEU A 203 -1.67 -9.77 -4.87
C LEU A 203 -0.69 -9.33 -5.97
N ILE A 204 -0.95 -8.19 -6.62
CA ILE A 204 -0.11 -7.63 -7.69
C ILE A 204 0.89 -6.64 -7.10
N LEU A 205 0.42 -5.51 -6.58
CA LEU A 205 1.25 -4.50 -5.93
C LEU A 205 0.44 -3.81 -4.83
N SER A 206 0.97 -3.76 -3.62
CA SER A 206 0.33 -3.18 -2.43
C SER A 206 1.14 -2.01 -1.88
N ASP A 207 0.48 -1.11 -1.21
CA ASP A 207 1.08 -0.04 -0.41
C ASP A 207 1.49 -0.49 1.00
N ASN A 208 1.64 -1.81 1.18
CA ASN A 208 2.00 -2.46 2.44
C ASN A 208 3.45 -2.20 2.87
N THR A 209 4.38 -2.05 1.91
CA THR A 209 5.80 -1.88 2.23
C THR A 209 6.15 -0.45 2.68
N PHE A 210 7.44 -0.21 2.96
CA PHE A 210 7.99 1.14 3.04
C PHE A 210 7.91 1.85 1.68
N SER A 211 7.96 3.17 1.67
CA SER A 211 7.98 3.98 0.45
C SER A 211 9.31 3.86 -0.30
N TYR A 212 9.27 4.05 -1.60
CA TYR A 212 10.39 3.88 -2.53
C TYR A 212 10.44 4.98 -3.59
N PRO A 213 11.63 5.32 -4.13
CA PRO A 213 11.74 6.24 -5.26
C PRO A 213 11.16 5.61 -6.52
N PHE A 214 10.50 6.41 -7.34
CA PHE A 214 9.86 5.92 -8.55
C PHE A 214 9.78 6.97 -9.67
N LEU A 215 9.72 6.45 -10.90
CA LEU A 215 9.25 7.15 -12.09
C LEU A 215 8.05 6.40 -12.66
N ARG A 216 6.90 7.08 -12.78
CA ARG A 216 5.69 6.53 -13.38
C ARG A 216 5.32 7.30 -14.63
N LEU A 217 5.10 6.57 -15.72
CA LEU A 217 4.52 7.10 -16.94
C LEU A 217 3.11 6.55 -17.08
N GLN A 218 2.12 7.41 -17.32
CA GLN A 218 0.76 6.98 -17.59
C GLN A 218 0.30 7.53 -18.93
N THR A 219 -0.12 6.63 -19.80
CA THR A 219 -0.62 6.93 -21.15
C THR A 219 -2.07 6.48 -21.29
N ASN A 220 -2.97 7.37 -21.70
CA ASN A 220 -4.38 7.08 -21.94
C ASN A 220 -4.65 7.09 -23.44
N LEU A 221 -5.12 5.98 -24.00
CA LEU A 221 -5.36 5.78 -25.44
C LEU A 221 -6.74 5.14 -25.66
N GLY A 222 -7.77 5.97 -25.70
CA GLY A 222 -9.15 5.51 -25.88
C GLY A 222 -9.60 4.60 -24.72
N ILE A 223 -9.87 3.33 -25.02
CA ILE A 223 -10.27 2.32 -24.02
C ILE A 223 -9.09 1.75 -23.22
N PHE A 224 -7.85 2.12 -23.58
CA PHE A 224 -6.64 1.62 -22.93
C PHE A 224 -6.03 2.68 -22.03
N ARG A 225 -5.58 2.24 -20.87
CA ARG A 225 -4.69 2.98 -19.97
C ARG A 225 -3.44 2.15 -19.73
N TYR A 226 -2.30 2.69 -20.07
CA TYR A 226 -1.02 2.02 -19.93
C TYR A 226 -0.15 2.74 -18.92
N THR A 227 0.30 2.02 -17.90
CA THR A 227 1.16 2.53 -16.84
C THR A 227 2.48 1.79 -16.85
N ASN A 228 3.57 2.53 -16.92
CA ASN A 228 4.92 2.04 -16.66
C ASN A 228 5.37 2.59 -15.31
N LEU A 229 5.96 1.74 -14.48
CA LEU A 229 6.51 2.11 -13.18
C LEU A 229 7.93 1.56 -13.06
N TYR A 230 8.88 2.44 -12.84
CA TYR A 230 10.29 2.13 -12.60
C TYR A 230 10.62 2.53 -11.16
N THR A 231 11.19 1.59 -10.39
CA THR A 231 11.45 1.80 -8.97
C THR A 231 12.79 1.24 -8.55
N GLU A 232 13.35 1.80 -7.48
CA GLU A 232 14.49 1.25 -6.75
C GLU A 232 14.03 0.74 -5.39
N PHE A 233 14.45 -0.46 -5.02
CA PHE A 233 14.17 -1.09 -3.74
C PHE A 233 15.44 -1.38 -2.98
N MET A 234 15.33 -1.54 -1.65
CA MET A 234 16.43 -1.94 -0.78
C MET A 234 16.22 -3.37 -0.28
N ASP A 235 17.27 -4.18 -0.37
CA ASP A 235 17.36 -5.46 0.32
C ASP A 235 18.23 -5.29 1.57
N ILE A 236 17.57 -5.24 2.73
CA ILE A 236 18.25 -5.04 4.01
C ILE A 236 18.69 -6.34 4.68
N ARG A 237 18.41 -7.51 4.09
CA ARG A 237 18.67 -8.83 4.67
C ARG A 237 20.11 -9.29 4.51
N ASN A 238 20.73 -8.89 3.41
CA ASN A 238 22.11 -9.25 3.15
C ASN A 238 23.04 -8.33 3.92
N ASN A 239 23.76 -8.89 4.89
CA ASN A 239 24.91 -8.25 5.54
C ASN A 239 26.06 -7.91 4.57
N GLN A 240 25.88 -8.10 3.29
CA GLN A 240 26.76 -7.56 2.25
C GLN A 240 26.46 -6.06 2.11
N LEU A 241 26.80 -5.37 3.17
CA LEU A 241 26.99 -3.93 3.13
C LEU A 241 27.96 -3.69 1.98
N SER A 242 27.47 -3.14 0.88
CA SER A 242 28.33 -2.67 -0.18
C SER A 242 29.22 -1.58 0.42
N ILE A 243 30.47 -1.91 0.73
CA ILE A 243 31.44 -0.94 1.22
C ILE A 243 31.94 -0.17 -0.01
N ILE A 244 31.34 0.98 -0.24
CA ILE A 244 31.86 1.96 -1.18
C ILE A 244 32.56 3.04 -0.37
N ASP A 245 33.86 3.20 -0.54
CA ASP A 245 34.66 4.24 0.14
C ASP A 245 34.49 4.32 1.67
N GLY A 246 34.29 3.16 2.32
CA GLY A 246 34.09 3.09 3.79
C GLY A 246 32.66 3.38 4.25
N TYR A 247 31.72 3.64 3.37
CA TYR A 247 30.29 3.76 3.69
C TYR A 247 29.59 2.42 3.53
N GLN A 248 28.80 2.08 4.54
CA GLN A 248 27.95 0.90 4.53
C GLN A 248 26.55 1.31 4.04
N GLY A 249 26.08 0.70 2.95
CA GLY A 249 24.73 0.88 2.39
C GLY A 249 24.00 -0.45 2.22
N TRP A 250 22.69 -0.41 2.12
CA TRP A 250 21.87 -1.58 1.80
C TRP A 250 22.03 -1.98 0.33
N SER A 251 21.95 -3.28 0.03
CA SER A 251 21.90 -3.77 -1.35
C SER A 251 20.69 -3.22 -2.08
N ARG A 252 20.88 -2.81 -3.33
CA ARG A 252 19.81 -2.26 -4.17
C ARG A 252 19.29 -3.29 -5.14
N LYS A 253 18.03 -3.17 -5.47
CA LYS A 253 17.38 -3.87 -6.57
C LYS A 253 16.38 -2.95 -7.24
N TYR A 254 16.03 -3.26 -8.46
CA TYR A 254 15.16 -2.44 -9.28
C TYR A 254 13.95 -3.24 -9.73
N MET A 255 12.85 -2.55 -10.01
CA MET A 255 11.69 -3.13 -10.65
C MET A 255 11.27 -2.26 -11.82
N SER A 256 11.05 -2.90 -12.95
CA SER A 256 10.29 -2.36 -14.06
C SER A 256 8.95 -3.06 -14.15
N LEU A 257 7.86 -2.30 -14.26
CA LEU A 257 6.51 -2.81 -14.23
C LEU A 257 5.69 -2.20 -15.35
N HIS A 258 4.95 -3.05 -16.06
CA HIS A 258 3.94 -2.68 -17.03
C HIS A 258 2.56 -3.09 -16.54
N PHE A 259 1.60 -2.17 -16.65
CA PHE A 259 0.20 -2.45 -16.35
C PHE A 259 -0.69 -1.85 -17.44
N LEU A 260 -1.32 -2.70 -18.23
CA LEU A 260 -2.24 -2.33 -19.29
C LEU A 260 -3.67 -2.60 -18.84
N GLU A 261 -4.43 -1.53 -18.59
CA GLU A 261 -5.87 -1.60 -18.35
C GLU A 261 -6.63 -1.43 -19.65
N CYS A 262 -7.62 -2.27 -19.86
CA CYS A 262 -8.56 -2.22 -21.00
C CYS A 262 -9.99 -2.16 -20.49
N GLU A 263 -10.71 -1.11 -20.87
CA GLU A 263 -12.13 -0.96 -20.62
C GLU A 263 -12.92 -1.56 -21.80
N ILE A 264 -13.24 -2.87 -21.69
CA ILE A 264 -13.92 -3.60 -22.76
C ILE A 264 -15.31 -3.00 -23.02
N ASN A 265 -15.99 -2.67 -21.94
CA ASN A 265 -17.27 -1.96 -21.93
C ASN A 265 -17.53 -1.38 -20.52
N ASP A 266 -18.65 -0.68 -20.32
CA ASP A 266 -19.03 -0.05 -19.05
C ASP A 266 -19.09 -1.04 -17.86
N ARG A 267 -19.16 -2.34 -18.12
CA ARG A 267 -19.26 -3.37 -17.09
C ARG A 267 -17.96 -4.09 -16.81
N ILE A 268 -17.11 -4.29 -17.82
CA ILE A 268 -15.95 -5.19 -17.74
C ILE A 268 -14.67 -4.41 -17.99
N LYS A 269 -13.77 -4.52 -17.05
CA LYS A 269 -12.38 -4.06 -17.13
C LYS A 269 -11.43 -5.17 -16.86
N ILE A 270 -10.36 -5.22 -17.62
CA ILE A 270 -9.26 -6.16 -17.48
C ILE A 270 -7.96 -5.36 -17.42
N GLY A 271 -7.14 -5.66 -16.45
CA GLY A 271 -5.74 -5.21 -16.34
C GLY A 271 -4.80 -6.39 -16.59
N VAL A 272 -3.78 -6.18 -17.39
CA VAL A 272 -2.69 -7.14 -17.58
C VAL A 272 -1.42 -6.55 -16.99
N PHE A 273 -0.77 -7.32 -16.16
CA PHE A 273 0.40 -6.94 -15.38
C PHE A 273 1.60 -7.80 -15.81
N GLU A 274 2.74 -7.15 -15.94
CA GLU A 274 4.04 -7.77 -16.02
C GLU A 274 5.04 -6.95 -15.21
N SER A 275 5.91 -7.60 -14.46
CA SER A 275 7.04 -6.95 -13.81
C SER A 275 8.27 -7.81 -13.85
N ILE A 276 9.43 -7.17 -13.82
CA ILE A 276 10.73 -7.80 -13.64
C ILE A 276 11.43 -7.14 -12.46
N ILE A 277 11.92 -7.96 -11.52
CA ILE A 277 12.82 -7.51 -10.45
C ILE A 277 14.22 -8.03 -10.75
N TYR A 278 15.15 -7.11 -10.79
CA TYR A 278 16.55 -7.40 -11.03
C TYR A 278 17.43 -6.72 -9.97
N ALA A 279 18.45 -7.43 -9.54
CA ALA A 279 19.39 -6.95 -8.52
C ALA A 279 20.70 -6.49 -9.14
N GLU A 280 21.48 -5.74 -8.36
CA GLU A 280 22.86 -5.41 -8.73
C GLU A 280 23.65 -6.68 -9.02
N ASN A 281 24.28 -6.74 -10.21
CA ASN A 281 25.20 -7.81 -10.52
C ASN A 281 26.45 -7.74 -9.60
N HIS A 282 26.52 -8.62 -8.67
CA HIS A 282 27.60 -9.15 -7.81
C HIS A 282 28.95 -8.41 -7.66
N ALA A 283 29.16 -7.24 -8.26
CA ALA A 283 30.32 -6.41 -7.99
C ALA A 283 29.94 -5.31 -7.00
N PRO A 284 30.53 -5.28 -5.80
CA PRO A 284 30.27 -4.21 -4.84
C PRO A 284 30.54 -2.85 -5.48
N GLY A 285 29.51 -1.99 -5.50
CA GLY A 285 29.68 -0.59 -5.92
C GLY A 285 29.29 -0.25 -7.35
N VAL A 286 28.79 -1.18 -8.15
CA VAL A 286 28.24 -0.89 -9.48
C VAL A 286 26.73 -1.04 -9.43
N SER A 287 26.03 0.05 -9.17
CA SER A 287 24.57 0.16 -9.38
C SER A 287 24.32 0.13 -10.89
N SER A 288 23.89 -0.99 -11.43
CA SER A 288 23.57 -1.09 -12.84
C SER A 288 22.07 -1.17 -13.05
N LEU A 289 21.45 0.01 -13.19
CA LEU A 289 20.13 0.09 -13.81
C LEU A 289 20.25 -0.52 -15.22
N ASP A 290 19.61 -1.67 -15.46
CA ASP A 290 19.68 -2.31 -16.77
C ASP A 290 18.78 -1.57 -17.76
N ILE A 291 19.40 -0.98 -18.78
CA ILE A 291 18.70 -0.22 -19.80
C ILE A 291 17.70 -1.08 -20.62
N ASN A 292 17.93 -2.38 -20.71
CA ASN A 292 17.03 -3.30 -21.41
C ASN A 292 15.64 -3.33 -20.76
N TYR A 293 15.56 -3.16 -19.45
CA TYR A 293 14.31 -3.14 -18.71
C TYR A 293 13.67 -1.75 -18.59
N LEU A 294 14.27 -0.71 -19.17
CA LEU A 294 13.67 0.63 -19.25
C LEU A 294 12.80 0.83 -20.49
N ASN A 295 12.76 -0.12 -21.42
CA ASN A 295 11.90 -0.02 -22.60
C ASN A 295 10.43 -0.10 -22.19
N PRO A 296 9.61 0.93 -22.44
CA PRO A 296 8.25 0.99 -21.96
C PRO A 296 7.26 0.13 -22.75
N ILE A 297 7.66 -0.57 -23.80
CA ILE A 297 6.75 -1.25 -24.74
C ILE A 297 7.03 -2.75 -24.84
N ILE A 298 8.23 -3.19 -24.46
CA ILE A 298 8.66 -4.58 -24.65
C ILE A 298 8.15 -5.49 -23.53
N PHE A 299 7.92 -6.76 -23.86
CA PHE A 299 7.70 -7.81 -22.86
C PHE A 299 9.02 -8.18 -22.21
N TYR A 300 9.06 -8.22 -20.86
CA TYR A 300 10.29 -8.42 -20.11
C TYR A 300 10.78 -9.85 -20.12
N ARG A 301 9.88 -10.83 -20.09
CA ARG A 301 10.26 -12.27 -20.03
C ARG A 301 11.15 -12.72 -21.19
N PRO A 302 10.87 -12.36 -22.47
CA PRO A 302 11.80 -12.65 -23.56
C PRO A 302 13.15 -11.94 -23.44
N VAL A 303 13.18 -10.73 -22.86
CA VAL A 303 14.42 -9.98 -22.65
C VAL A 303 15.28 -10.67 -21.60
N GLU A 304 14.72 -11.01 -20.44
CA GLU A 304 15.37 -11.77 -19.38
C GLU A 304 15.98 -13.06 -19.93
N TYR A 305 15.20 -13.84 -20.68
CA TYR A 305 15.68 -15.07 -21.29
C TYR A 305 16.87 -14.84 -22.23
N SER A 306 16.83 -13.76 -23.02
CA SER A 306 17.92 -13.41 -23.95
C SER A 306 19.20 -12.94 -23.25
N LEU A 307 19.06 -12.34 -22.07
CA LEU A 307 20.19 -11.90 -21.24
C LEU A 307 20.80 -13.07 -20.44
N GLY A 308 20.04 -14.16 -20.25
CA GLY A 308 20.44 -15.27 -19.40
C GLY A 308 20.60 -14.86 -17.94
N SER A 309 19.88 -13.81 -17.53
CA SER A 309 19.97 -13.27 -16.16
C SER A 309 19.01 -14.03 -15.23
N PRO A 310 19.36 -14.16 -13.95
CA PRO A 310 18.52 -14.81 -12.96
C PRO A 310 17.55 -13.80 -12.32
N ASP A 311 16.82 -13.04 -13.10
CA ASP A 311 15.89 -12.03 -12.62
C ASP A 311 14.53 -12.66 -12.29
N ASN A 312 13.72 -11.96 -11.52
CA ASN A 312 12.41 -12.46 -11.10
C ASN A 312 11.29 -11.77 -11.90
N ALA A 313 10.67 -12.52 -12.81
CA ALA A 313 9.60 -12.04 -13.67
C ALA A 313 8.24 -12.54 -13.18
N LEU A 314 7.30 -11.63 -12.95
CA LEU A 314 5.93 -11.93 -12.55
C LEU A 314 4.95 -11.42 -13.60
N ILE A 315 3.90 -12.18 -13.84
CA ILE A 315 2.77 -11.79 -14.69
C ILE A 315 1.46 -11.91 -13.91
N GLY A 316 0.46 -11.13 -14.29
CA GLY A 316 -0.83 -11.20 -13.60
C GLY A 316 -1.98 -10.57 -14.37
N ILE A 317 -3.17 -10.81 -13.85
CA ILE A 317 -4.41 -10.27 -14.38
C ILE A 317 -5.19 -9.63 -13.24
N ASP A 318 -5.74 -8.45 -13.49
CA ASP A 318 -6.73 -7.78 -12.64
C ASP A 318 -8.05 -7.71 -13.40
N LEU A 319 -9.14 -8.08 -12.76
CA LEU A 319 -10.48 -8.10 -13.33
C LEU A 319 -11.44 -7.32 -12.47
N LYS A 320 -12.28 -6.48 -13.09
CA LYS A 320 -13.44 -5.86 -12.45
C LYS A 320 -14.68 -6.01 -13.33
N ILE A 321 -15.77 -6.48 -12.72
CA ILE A 321 -17.07 -6.66 -13.38
C ILE A 321 -18.14 -5.92 -12.59
N ASN A 322 -18.67 -4.84 -13.12
CA ASN A 322 -19.81 -4.13 -12.56
C ASN A 322 -21.08 -4.98 -12.79
N THR A 323 -21.58 -5.65 -11.77
CA THR A 323 -22.80 -6.47 -11.81
C THR A 323 -24.05 -5.61 -11.76
N SER A 324 -23.99 -4.46 -11.08
CA SER A 324 -25.01 -3.42 -11.06
C SER A 324 -24.36 -2.03 -10.84
N LYS A 325 -25.17 -0.97 -10.74
CA LYS A 325 -24.67 0.40 -10.46
C LYS A 325 -23.94 0.52 -9.13
N ASN A 326 -24.30 -0.31 -8.16
CA ASN A 326 -23.78 -0.24 -6.79
C ASN A 326 -23.01 -1.52 -6.39
N GLN A 327 -22.73 -2.42 -7.31
CA GLN A 327 -22.12 -3.71 -7.00
C GLN A 327 -21.13 -4.12 -8.07
N PHE A 328 -20.00 -4.66 -7.65
CA PHE A 328 -19.03 -5.22 -8.57
C PHE A 328 -18.23 -6.38 -7.96
N LEU A 329 -17.93 -7.33 -8.81
CA LEU A 329 -16.97 -8.39 -8.58
C LEU A 329 -15.59 -7.90 -9.02
N TYR A 330 -14.56 -8.29 -8.28
CA TYR A 330 -13.17 -8.11 -8.69
C TYR A 330 -12.37 -9.38 -8.43
N ALA A 331 -11.32 -9.58 -9.21
CA ALA A 331 -10.42 -10.70 -9.03
C ALA A 331 -9.01 -10.33 -9.48
N GLN A 332 -8.01 -10.99 -8.88
CA GLN A 332 -6.62 -10.95 -9.34
C GLN A 332 -6.08 -12.36 -9.47
N LEU A 333 -5.22 -12.56 -10.45
CA LEU A 333 -4.38 -13.73 -10.60
C LEU A 333 -2.95 -13.26 -10.74
N ILE A 334 -2.03 -13.85 -9.99
CA ILE A 334 -0.60 -13.65 -10.12
C ILE A 334 0.07 -14.98 -10.40
N LEU A 335 0.99 -14.98 -11.35
CA LEU A 335 1.87 -16.09 -11.70
C LEU A 335 3.31 -15.60 -11.60
N ASP A 336 4.09 -16.26 -10.77
CA ASP A 336 5.53 -16.01 -10.62
C ASP A 336 6.30 -16.98 -11.52
N GLU A 337 6.20 -18.29 -11.22
CA GLU A 337 6.68 -19.37 -12.07
C GLU A 337 5.61 -20.44 -12.17
N PHE A 338 5.50 -21.11 -13.32
CA PHE A 338 4.66 -22.29 -13.39
C PHE A 338 5.00 -23.20 -14.57
N THR A 339 4.82 -24.51 -14.37
CA THR A 339 4.97 -25.54 -15.40
C THR A 339 3.64 -26.24 -15.60
N LEU A 340 3.06 -26.09 -16.79
CA LEU A 340 1.71 -26.60 -17.08
C LEU A 340 1.58 -28.12 -16.92
N GLU A 341 2.64 -28.87 -17.25
CA GLU A 341 2.67 -30.32 -17.10
C GLU A 341 2.59 -30.74 -15.64
N GLU A 342 3.38 -30.09 -14.78
CA GLU A 342 3.40 -30.34 -13.34
C GLU A 342 2.09 -29.87 -12.66
N MET A 343 1.48 -28.80 -13.16
CA MET A 343 0.15 -28.38 -12.69
C MET A 343 -0.92 -29.42 -13.01
N LYS A 344 -0.88 -30.01 -14.20
CA LYS A 344 -1.83 -31.06 -14.61
C LYS A 344 -1.63 -32.37 -13.85
N SER A 345 -0.40 -32.70 -13.48
CA SER A 345 -0.08 -33.91 -12.72
C SER A 345 -0.57 -33.84 -11.27
N ASN A 346 -0.87 -32.65 -10.76
CA ASN A 346 -1.34 -32.38 -9.40
C ASN A 346 -0.45 -33.02 -8.31
N ASN A 347 0.86 -33.01 -8.54
CA ASN A 347 1.87 -33.63 -7.70
C ASN A 347 2.47 -32.72 -6.63
N GLY A 348 1.90 -31.51 -6.45
CA GLY A 348 2.40 -30.53 -5.49
C GLY A 348 3.76 -29.93 -5.85
N TYR A 349 4.10 -29.82 -7.15
CA TYR A 349 5.39 -29.24 -7.58
C TYR A 349 5.60 -27.84 -7.04
N TRP A 350 6.76 -27.59 -6.43
CA TRP A 350 7.08 -26.36 -5.70
C TRP A 350 7.07 -25.11 -6.57
N ALA A 351 7.58 -25.22 -7.83
CA ALA A 351 7.70 -24.07 -8.72
C ALA A 351 6.38 -23.68 -9.42
N ASN A 352 5.26 -24.34 -9.11
CA ASN A 352 3.94 -23.84 -9.47
C ASN A 352 3.54 -22.73 -8.49
N LYS A 353 4.13 -21.55 -8.67
CA LYS A 353 4.00 -20.35 -7.83
C LYS A 353 2.91 -19.45 -8.36
N TYR A 354 1.79 -19.39 -7.67
CA TYR A 354 0.66 -18.55 -8.04
C TYR A 354 -0.16 -18.11 -6.84
N GLY A 355 -0.92 -17.05 -7.03
CA GLY A 355 -1.94 -16.61 -6.08
C GLY A 355 -3.16 -16.07 -6.79
N TYR A 356 -4.31 -16.13 -6.14
CA TYR A 356 -5.54 -15.51 -6.64
C TYR A 356 -6.30 -14.82 -5.52
N GLN A 357 -6.98 -13.77 -5.94
CA GLN A 357 -7.91 -13.00 -5.12
C GLN A 357 -9.26 -12.98 -5.82
N ILE A 358 -10.34 -13.11 -5.05
CA ILE A 358 -11.69 -12.85 -5.51
C ILE A 358 -12.42 -12.04 -4.43
N GLY A 359 -13.14 -11.03 -4.85
CA GLY A 359 -13.94 -10.24 -3.91
C GLY A 359 -15.17 -9.64 -4.55
N TYR A 360 -16.10 -9.24 -3.69
CA TYR A 360 -17.35 -8.63 -4.08
C TYR A 360 -17.63 -7.41 -3.20
N LYS A 361 -17.92 -6.28 -3.85
CA LYS A 361 -18.30 -5.04 -3.14
C LYS A 361 -19.74 -4.68 -3.42
N PHE A 362 -20.42 -4.30 -2.36
CA PHE A 362 -21.74 -3.70 -2.36
C PHE A 362 -21.63 -2.27 -1.84
N LEU A 363 -21.99 -1.30 -2.66
CA LEU A 363 -22.13 0.11 -2.26
C LEU A 363 -23.59 0.37 -1.95
N ASP A 364 -23.87 1.05 -0.82
CA ASP A 364 -25.24 1.20 -0.27
C ASP A 364 -25.91 -0.17 -0.06
N PHE A 365 -25.26 -1.04 0.68
CA PHE A 365 -25.73 -2.40 0.94
C PHE A 365 -27.11 -2.39 1.61
N LEU A 366 -28.01 -3.27 1.16
CA LEU A 366 -29.43 -3.32 1.58
C LEU A 366 -30.18 -1.98 1.40
N ASP A 367 -29.79 -1.19 0.38
CA ASP A 367 -30.34 0.14 0.10
C ASP A 367 -30.12 1.18 1.22
N VAL A 368 -29.23 0.88 2.17
CA VAL A 368 -28.81 1.81 3.21
C VAL A 368 -27.72 2.73 2.65
N ILE A 369 -28.08 3.98 2.38
CA ILE A 369 -27.16 4.97 1.82
C ILE A 369 -25.95 5.14 2.74
N GLY A 370 -24.74 4.99 2.17
CA GLY A 370 -23.48 5.10 2.88
C GLY A 370 -23.00 3.84 3.57
N LEU A 371 -23.76 2.72 3.52
CA LEU A 371 -23.30 1.41 4.01
C LEU A 371 -22.62 0.65 2.86
N ASN A 372 -21.31 0.50 2.93
CA ASN A 372 -20.52 -0.25 1.96
C ASN A 372 -20.03 -1.56 2.57
N THR A 373 -20.07 -2.63 1.80
CA THR A 373 -19.61 -3.96 2.22
C THR A 373 -18.57 -4.46 1.25
N ASN A 374 -17.51 -5.06 1.75
CA ASN A 374 -16.51 -5.77 0.97
C ASN A 374 -16.31 -7.18 1.53
N LEU A 375 -16.48 -8.18 0.69
CA LEU A 375 -16.13 -9.57 0.94
C LEU A 375 -14.95 -9.91 0.06
N GLU A 376 -13.89 -10.49 0.63
CA GLU A 376 -12.64 -10.78 -0.09
C GLU A 376 -12.04 -12.10 0.37
N TYR A 377 -11.56 -12.88 -0.58
CA TYR A 377 -10.79 -14.10 -0.34
C TYR A 377 -9.49 -14.03 -1.13
N ASN A 378 -8.38 -14.31 -0.44
CA ASN A 378 -7.03 -14.32 -0.97
C ASN A 378 -6.43 -15.71 -0.75
N LEU A 379 -5.70 -16.23 -1.72
CA LEU A 379 -4.89 -17.44 -1.59
C LEU A 379 -3.57 -17.24 -2.33
N VAL A 380 -2.46 -17.59 -1.68
CA VAL A 380 -1.13 -17.54 -2.27
C VAL A 380 -0.39 -18.83 -1.91
N ARG A 381 0.07 -19.55 -2.94
CA ARG A 381 0.82 -20.79 -2.76
C ARG A 381 2.19 -20.57 -2.13
N PRO A 382 2.76 -21.63 -1.47
CA PRO A 382 4.13 -21.62 -0.98
C PRO A 382 5.12 -21.16 -2.06
N TYR A 383 6.17 -20.46 -1.64
CA TYR A 383 7.28 -19.94 -2.47
C TYR A 383 6.91 -18.86 -3.50
N THR A 384 5.64 -18.52 -3.70
CA THR A 384 5.23 -17.40 -4.55
C THR A 384 5.89 -16.11 -4.05
N TYR A 385 6.40 -15.28 -4.95
CA TYR A 385 7.17 -14.04 -4.68
C TYR A 385 8.60 -14.27 -4.18
N SER A 386 9.00 -15.49 -3.81
CA SER A 386 10.35 -15.77 -3.36
C SER A 386 11.29 -16.04 -4.54
N HIS A 387 12.55 -15.62 -4.39
CA HIS A 387 13.62 -15.91 -5.33
C HIS A 387 14.89 -16.30 -4.58
N TRP A 388 15.77 -17.12 -5.20
CA TRP A 388 16.97 -17.62 -4.56
C TRP A 388 18.02 -16.54 -4.23
N ASN A 389 17.95 -15.41 -4.94
CA ASN A 389 18.82 -14.26 -4.75
C ASN A 389 18.03 -13.07 -4.13
N SER A 390 18.60 -11.87 -4.21
CA SER A 390 17.96 -10.64 -3.74
C SER A 390 16.74 -10.20 -4.56
N SER A 391 16.40 -10.88 -5.67
CA SER A 391 15.30 -10.49 -6.57
C SER A 391 13.90 -10.93 -6.10
N SER A 392 13.72 -11.37 -4.83
CA SER A 392 12.40 -11.61 -4.24
C SER A 392 11.49 -10.37 -4.34
N TYR A 393 10.17 -10.58 -4.47
CA TYR A 393 9.16 -9.51 -4.62
C TYR A 393 8.89 -8.78 -3.30
N GLY A 394 9.90 -8.05 -2.83
CA GLY A 394 9.87 -7.37 -1.54
C GLY A 394 10.78 -6.13 -1.50
N HIS A 395 10.53 -5.26 -0.54
CA HIS A 395 11.28 -4.04 -0.27
C HIS A 395 11.38 -3.82 1.24
N TYR A 396 12.59 -3.50 1.72
CA TYR A 396 12.83 -3.19 3.13
C TYR A 396 12.34 -4.32 4.08
N ALA A 397 12.65 -5.58 3.75
CA ALA A 397 12.18 -6.80 4.43
C ALA A 397 10.64 -6.92 4.55
N GLN A 398 9.90 -6.32 3.64
CA GLN A 398 8.44 -6.34 3.59
C GLN A 398 7.96 -6.77 2.20
N PRO A 399 6.93 -7.65 2.08
CA PRO A 399 6.38 -8.04 0.78
C PRO A 399 5.79 -6.86 0.02
N LEU A 400 6.00 -6.80 -1.31
CA LEU A 400 5.40 -5.80 -2.19
C LEU A 400 3.91 -6.06 -2.46
N ALA A 401 3.47 -7.30 -2.32
CA ALA A 401 2.09 -7.72 -2.51
C ALA A 401 1.35 -7.84 -1.15
N HIS A 402 0.96 -9.04 -0.77
CA HIS A 402 0.19 -9.28 0.44
C HIS A 402 1.08 -9.29 1.71
N PRO A 403 0.63 -8.68 2.83
CA PRO A 403 1.45 -8.59 4.04
C PRO A 403 1.81 -9.92 4.69
N LEU A 404 1.05 -11.00 4.44
CA LEU A 404 1.35 -12.36 4.91
C LEU A 404 2.42 -13.09 4.07
N GLY A 405 2.90 -12.48 2.97
CA GLY A 405 3.89 -13.13 2.07
C GLY A 405 3.25 -14.19 1.19
N ALA A 406 3.57 -15.46 1.39
CA ALA A 406 3.04 -16.60 0.65
C ALA A 406 2.57 -17.73 1.60
N ASN A 407 2.17 -18.88 1.07
CA ASN A 407 1.72 -20.05 1.85
C ASN A 407 0.56 -19.73 2.81
N PHE A 408 -0.47 -19.04 2.33
CA PHE A 408 -1.63 -18.65 3.14
C PHE A 408 -2.92 -18.64 2.32
N ASP A 409 -4.05 -18.69 3.05
CA ASP A 409 -5.33 -18.15 2.61
C ASP A 409 -5.88 -17.15 3.64
N GLU A 410 -6.68 -16.17 3.17
CA GLU A 410 -7.28 -15.15 4.02
C GLU A 410 -8.70 -14.85 3.55
N PHE A 411 -9.64 -14.76 4.48
CA PHE A 411 -11.00 -14.29 4.25
C PHE A 411 -11.23 -12.99 5.00
N ILE A 412 -11.78 -11.97 4.32
CA ILE A 412 -11.99 -10.63 4.86
C ILE A 412 -13.44 -10.21 4.67
N VAL A 413 -14.01 -9.66 5.72
CA VAL A 413 -15.30 -8.94 5.69
C VAL A 413 -15.09 -7.54 6.20
N LYS A 414 -15.49 -6.54 5.41
CA LYS A 414 -15.52 -5.13 5.82
C LYS A 414 -16.91 -4.56 5.68
N LEU A 415 -17.33 -3.78 6.68
CA LEU A 415 -18.54 -2.99 6.67
C LEU A 415 -18.16 -1.55 7.03
N ASP A 416 -18.34 -0.62 6.11
CA ASP A 416 -18.03 0.79 6.29
C ASP A 416 -19.34 1.59 6.16
N TYR A 417 -19.79 2.23 7.24
CA TYR A 417 -20.98 3.06 7.24
C TYR A 417 -20.61 4.54 7.43
N TYR A 418 -21.12 5.37 6.55
CA TYR A 418 -20.91 6.83 6.56
C TYR A 418 -22.24 7.56 6.62
N TYR A 419 -22.42 8.34 7.68
CA TYR A 419 -23.59 9.19 7.84
C TYR A 419 -23.17 10.60 8.27
N GLN A 420 -23.34 11.58 7.37
CA GLN A 420 -22.85 12.95 7.59
C GLN A 420 -21.36 12.95 8.00
N ARG A 421 -21.03 13.40 9.21
CA ARG A 421 -19.70 13.44 9.78
C ARG A 421 -19.33 12.17 10.58
N PHE A 422 -20.26 11.26 10.77
CA PHE A 422 -20.02 10.02 11.50
C PHE A 422 -19.58 8.90 10.57
N SER A 423 -18.72 8.04 11.07
CA SER A 423 -18.35 6.80 10.40
C SER A 423 -18.26 5.65 11.40
N VAL A 424 -18.75 4.48 10.97
CA VAL A 424 -18.55 3.21 11.67
C VAL A 424 -17.83 2.28 10.70
N ASN A 425 -16.69 1.74 11.12
CA ASN A 425 -15.93 0.82 10.31
C ASN A 425 -15.76 -0.49 11.09
N PHE A 426 -16.24 -1.58 10.52
CA PHE A 426 -16.05 -2.93 11.02
C PHE A 426 -15.20 -3.72 10.06
N LYS A 427 -14.25 -4.50 10.59
CA LYS A 427 -13.45 -5.43 9.82
C LYS A 427 -13.24 -6.72 10.60
N TYR A 428 -13.47 -7.82 9.93
CA TYR A 428 -13.10 -9.17 10.37
C TYR A 428 -12.21 -9.78 9.31
N ASN A 429 -11.08 -10.36 9.70
CA ASN A 429 -10.30 -11.22 8.83
C ASN A 429 -9.84 -12.48 9.56
N PHE A 430 -9.89 -13.58 8.83
CA PHE A 430 -9.39 -14.88 9.24
C PHE A 430 -8.38 -15.36 8.22
N ALA A 431 -7.19 -15.74 8.66
CA ALA A 431 -6.13 -16.26 7.80
C ALA A 431 -5.58 -17.56 8.35
N ARG A 432 -5.27 -18.49 7.45
CA ARG A 432 -4.48 -19.70 7.74
C ARG A 432 -3.13 -19.54 7.03
N VAL A 433 -2.06 -19.75 7.76
CA VAL A 433 -0.70 -19.52 7.26
C VAL A 433 0.16 -20.72 7.65
N GLY A 434 1.00 -21.20 6.72
CA GLY A 434 2.05 -22.13 7.04
C GLY A 434 3.36 -21.37 7.26
N LEU A 435 3.67 -21.01 8.50
CA LEU A 435 4.85 -20.20 8.83
C LEU A 435 6.14 -20.99 8.69
N ASP A 436 7.18 -20.31 8.24
CA ASP A 436 8.55 -20.81 8.33
C ASP A 436 9.02 -20.81 9.80
N ASP A 437 9.82 -21.80 10.17
CA ASP A 437 10.38 -21.91 11.51
C ASP A 437 11.46 -20.82 11.72
N SER A 438 11.20 -19.92 12.64
CA SER A 438 12.13 -18.85 12.98
C SER A 438 13.42 -19.30 13.66
N GLU A 439 13.39 -20.49 14.27
CA GLU A 439 14.56 -21.09 14.95
C GLU A 439 15.42 -21.92 13.98
N ASN A 440 14.85 -22.36 12.86
CA ASN A 440 15.55 -23.17 11.86
C ASN A 440 15.49 -22.55 10.46
N LEU A 441 16.30 -21.55 10.20
CA LEU A 441 16.39 -20.87 8.91
C LEU A 441 17.04 -21.70 7.78
N ASN A 442 17.44 -22.94 8.05
CA ASN A 442 18.00 -23.84 7.04
C ASN A 442 16.92 -24.60 6.23
N ILE A 443 15.66 -24.46 6.61
CA ILE A 443 14.52 -25.05 5.90
C ILE A 443 13.53 -23.93 5.59
N SER A 444 13.08 -23.87 4.32
CA SER A 444 12.01 -22.98 3.90
C SER A 444 10.74 -23.77 3.63
N TYR A 445 9.62 -23.32 4.19
CA TYR A 445 8.27 -23.81 3.89
C TYR A 445 7.52 -22.88 2.93
N GLY A 446 8.18 -21.80 2.49
CA GLY A 446 7.73 -20.90 1.45
C GLY A 446 6.70 -19.86 1.87
N ASN A 447 6.60 -19.54 3.17
CA ASN A 447 5.84 -18.38 3.64
C ASN A 447 6.65 -17.10 3.54
N ASP A 448 7.87 -17.13 4.09
CA ASP A 448 8.75 -15.99 4.03
C ASP A 448 9.39 -15.88 2.65
N ILE A 449 8.89 -14.93 1.87
CA ILE A 449 9.35 -14.66 0.51
C ILE A 449 10.82 -14.24 0.42
N PHE A 450 11.44 -14.00 1.56
CA PHE A 450 12.84 -13.64 1.66
C PHE A 450 13.76 -14.80 2.00
N LEU A 451 13.26 -15.98 2.28
CA LEU A 451 14.05 -17.20 2.35
C LEU A 451 14.32 -17.73 0.94
N ASP A 452 15.55 -18.23 0.77
CA ASP A 452 15.93 -18.92 -0.46
C ASP A 452 15.06 -20.17 -0.66
N TYR A 453 14.36 -20.27 -1.76
CA TYR A 453 13.54 -21.44 -2.07
C TYR A 453 14.37 -22.73 -2.29
N ASN A 454 15.70 -22.61 -2.47
CA ASN A 454 16.59 -23.78 -2.52
C ASN A 454 16.74 -24.47 -1.15
N LEU A 455 16.30 -23.84 -0.07
CA LEU A 455 16.20 -24.42 1.26
C LEU A 455 14.95 -25.28 1.45
N ARG A 456 14.13 -25.50 0.40
CA ARG A 456 12.94 -26.35 0.46
C ARG A 456 13.30 -27.81 0.75
N SER A 457 12.41 -28.50 1.44
CA SER A 457 12.62 -29.89 1.81
C SER A 457 12.40 -30.89 0.66
N SER A 458 11.60 -30.52 -0.34
CA SER A 458 11.24 -31.37 -1.48
C SER A 458 10.89 -30.53 -2.70
N ASP A 459 10.97 -31.12 -3.90
CA ASP A 459 10.47 -30.53 -5.14
C ASP A 459 8.98 -30.83 -5.36
N TYR A 460 8.46 -31.86 -4.75
CA TYR A 460 7.08 -32.34 -4.90
C TYR A 460 6.40 -32.47 -3.54
N GLU A 461 5.09 -32.68 -3.55
CA GLU A 461 4.26 -32.83 -2.35
C GLU A 461 4.25 -31.55 -1.48
N ILE A 462 4.40 -30.39 -2.13
CA ILE A 462 4.28 -29.11 -1.45
C ILE A 462 2.81 -28.73 -1.35
N ASP A 463 2.26 -28.97 -0.17
CA ASP A 463 0.88 -28.61 0.18
C ASP A 463 0.77 -27.18 0.73
N MET A 464 -0.45 -26.66 0.74
CA MET A 464 -0.78 -25.41 1.43
C MET A 464 -0.63 -25.60 2.94
N PHE A 465 -0.12 -24.57 3.59
CA PHE A 465 0.09 -24.49 5.04
C PHE A 465 1.17 -25.44 5.58
N ASN A 466 2.11 -25.88 4.73
CA ASN A 466 3.33 -26.54 5.18
C ASN A 466 4.10 -25.66 6.16
N GLY A 467 4.85 -26.29 7.09
CA GLY A 467 5.51 -25.59 8.20
C GLY A 467 4.62 -25.50 9.43
N ILE A 468 4.76 -24.45 10.21
CA ILE A 468 3.97 -24.22 11.44
C ILE A 468 2.61 -23.68 11.05
N LYS A 469 1.61 -24.57 10.99
CA LYS A 469 0.24 -24.19 10.66
C LYS A 469 -0.32 -23.26 11.73
N THR A 470 -0.68 -22.04 11.32
CA THR A 470 -1.11 -20.96 12.21
C THR A 470 -2.42 -20.36 11.71
N ASP A 471 -3.39 -20.28 12.60
CA ASP A 471 -4.66 -19.60 12.38
C ASP A 471 -4.61 -18.21 13.03
N ILE A 472 -4.93 -17.17 12.25
CA ILE A 472 -4.91 -15.79 12.69
C ILE A 472 -6.31 -15.19 12.49
N THR A 473 -6.91 -14.69 13.57
CA THR A 473 -8.20 -13.99 13.51
C THR A 473 -8.03 -12.56 14.01
N ASN A 474 -8.50 -11.58 13.25
CA ASN A 474 -8.52 -10.20 13.68
C ASN A 474 -9.93 -9.62 13.57
N LEU A 475 -10.33 -8.86 14.58
CA LEU A 475 -11.56 -8.09 14.62
C LEU A 475 -11.24 -6.64 14.96
N ALA A 476 -11.78 -5.72 14.17
CA ALA A 476 -11.60 -4.28 14.33
C ALA A 476 -12.95 -3.56 14.22
N LEU A 477 -13.23 -2.70 15.17
CA LEU A 477 -14.39 -1.82 15.17
C LEU A 477 -13.94 -0.40 15.50
N ASP A 478 -14.31 0.57 14.66
CA ASP A 478 -14.06 1.99 14.85
C ASP A 478 -15.36 2.77 14.77
N PHE A 479 -15.55 3.71 15.69
CA PHE A 479 -16.57 4.75 15.59
C PHE A 479 -15.88 6.11 15.61
N ALA A 480 -16.16 6.97 14.64
CA ALA A 480 -15.47 8.24 14.50
C ALA A 480 -16.38 9.39 14.05
N TYR A 481 -15.99 10.59 14.45
CA TYR A 481 -16.52 11.86 14.00
C TYR A 481 -15.47 12.62 13.20
N LEU A 482 -15.83 13.08 11.99
CA LEU A 482 -14.98 13.87 11.11
C LEU A 482 -14.97 15.32 11.57
N VAL A 483 -13.81 15.76 12.08
CA VAL A 483 -13.60 17.12 12.59
C VAL A 483 -13.33 18.08 11.43
N ASP A 484 -12.41 17.69 10.52
CA ASP A 484 -12.02 18.49 9.36
C ASP A 484 -11.95 17.60 8.11
N GLU A 485 -12.65 18.02 7.06
CA GLU A 485 -12.72 17.30 5.78
C GLU A 485 -11.45 17.51 4.94
N THR A 486 -10.78 18.65 5.05
CA THR A 486 -9.63 19.02 4.22
C THR A 486 -8.46 18.07 4.36
N ASN A 487 -8.18 17.67 5.61
CA ASN A 487 -7.11 16.71 5.93
C ASN A 487 -7.64 15.40 6.51
N SER A 488 -8.96 15.17 6.46
CA SER A 488 -9.64 14.00 7.04
C SER A 488 -9.35 13.77 8.51
N LEU A 489 -9.27 14.85 9.30
CA LEU A 489 -9.06 14.77 10.74
C LEU A 489 -10.29 14.20 11.43
N LYS A 490 -10.13 13.11 12.18
CA LYS A 490 -11.18 12.41 12.89
C LYS A 490 -10.84 12.26 14.37
N VAL A 491 -11.83 12.35 15.22
CA VAL A 491 -11.79 11.86 16.60
C VAL A 491 -12.65 10.61 16.69
N GLY A 492 -12.18 9.61 17.42
CA GLY A 492 -12.92 8.35 17.49
C GLY A 492 -12.50 7.44 18.62
N VAL A 493 -13.26 6.36 18.75
CA VAL A 493 -13.00 5.24 19.65
C VAL A 493 -12.83 3.97 18.83
N PHE A 494 -12.08 3.02 19.34
CA PHE A 494 -11.87 1.75 18.65
C PHE A 494 -11.72 0.56 19.59
N VAL A 495 -12.07 -0.61 19.07
CA VAL A 495 -11.82 -1.91 19.69
C VAL A 495 -11.06 -2.77 18.70
N ARG A 496 -10.07 -3.52 19.21
CA ARG A 496 -9.30 -4.49 18.44
C ARG A 496 -9.24 -5.80 19.22
N SER A 497 -9.36 -6.89 18.51
CA SER A 497 -9.10 -8.22 19.04
C SER A 497 -8.30 -9.01 18.01
N ARG A 498 -7.26 -9.67 18.47
CA ARG A 498 -6.42 -10.57 17.66
C ARG A 498 -6.22 -11.87 18.40
N THR A 499 -6.47 -12.97 17.71
CA THR A 499 -6.17 -14.33 18.18
C THR A 499 -5.22 -14.97 17.20
N LEU A 500 -4.17 -15.59 17.70
CA LEU A 500 -3.24 -16.41 16.95
C LEU A 500 -3.17 -17.77 17.63
N VAL A 501 -3.40 -18.84 16.87
CA VAL A 501 -3.40 -20.21 17.38
C VAL A 501 -2.52 -21.06 16.47
N ASN A 502 -1.53 -21.72 17.04
CA ASN A 502 -0.73 -22.77 16.39
C ASN A 502 -0.29 -23.81 17.43
N GLU A 503 0.39 -24.85 16.98
CA GLU A 503 0.86 -25.94 17.86
C GLU A 503 1.87 -25.49 18.93
N ASN A 504 2.55 -24.35 18.73
CA ASN A 504 3.59 -23.84 19.61
C ASN A 504 3.10 -22.69 20.52
N SER A 505 2.01 -22.02 20.15
CA SER A 505 1.51 -20.84 20.87
C SER A 505 0.02 -20.61 20.66
N ASP A 506 -0.62 -20.10 21.70
CA ASP A 506 -1.98 -19.58 21.69
C ASP A 506 -1.96 -18.19 22.33
N SER A 507 -2.23 -17.15 21.54
CA SER A 507 -2.25 -15.78 22.02
C SER A 507 -3.55 -15.09 21.68
N ASN A 508 -4.09 -14.35 22.65
CA ASN A 508 -5.30 -13.54 22.47
C ASN A 508 -5.06 -12.15 23.06
N GLU A 509 -5.07 -11.15 22.20
CA GLU A 509 -4.91 -9.75 22.59
C GLU A 509 -6.17 -8.97 22.23
N SER A 510 -6.75 -8.27 23.21
CA SER A 510 -7.93 -7.42 23.00
C SER A 510 -7.74 -6.10 23.72
N TYR A 511 -7.84 -5.00 23.00
CA TYR A 511 -7.65 -3.66 23.55
C TYR A 511 -8.64 -2.67 22.94
N PHE A 512 -8.94 -1.64 23.70
CA PHE A 512 -9.79 -0.53 23.27
C PHE A 512 -9.11 0.81 23.52
N GLY A 513 -9.49 1.81 22.74
CA GLY A 513 -8.82 3.10 22.84
C GLY A 513 -9.56 4.23 22.15
N ILE A 514 -8.93 5.39 22.23
CA ILE A 514 -9.38 6.63 21.61
C ILE A 514 -8.30 7.15 20.66
N TYR A 515 -8.71 7.91 19.67
CA TYR A 515 -7.77 8.57 18.77
C TYR A 515 -8.24 9.93 18.28
N LEU A 516 -7.25 10.75 17.93
CA LEU A 516 -7.38 11.90 17.04
C LEU A 516 -6.40 11.68 15.89
N LYS A 517 -6.89 11.38 14.69
CA LYS A 517 -6.01 11.05 13.56
C LYS A 517 -6.45 11.70 12.26
N THR A 518 -5.46 12.05 11.44
CA THR A 518 -5.63 12.35 10.02
C THR A 518 -5.67 11.03 9.25
N ASP A 519 -6.84 10.66 8.71
CA ASP A 519 -7.08 9.34 8.11
C ASP A 519 -6.75 9.35 6.61
N LEU A 520 -5.46 9.49 6.29
CA LEU A 520 -4.95 9.57 4.90
C LEU A 520 -4.16 8.35 4.45
N PHE A 521 -3.74 7.46 5.37
CA PHE A 521 -2.82 6.37 5.09
C PHE A 521 -3.42 5.02 5.46
N ASN A 522 -3.03 3.97 4.71
CA ASN A 522 -3.32 2.59 5.05
C ASN A 522 -2.23 2.01 5.96
N TYR A 523 -2.65 1.25 6.96
CA TYR A 523 -1.79 0.48 7.84
C TYR A 523 -2.33 -0.93 7.96
N TYR A 524 -1.50 -1.92 7.61
CA TYR A 524 -1.88 -3.33 7.60
C TYR A 524 -1.28 -4.05 8.80
N TYR A 525 -1.75 -3.68 10.01
CA TYR A 525 -1.32 -4.29 11.27
C TYR A 525 -2.11 -5.58 11.61
N ASP A 526 -2.94 -6.02 10.70
CA ASP A 526 -3.82 -7.19 10.79
C ASP A 526 -3.27 -8.40 10.02
N ARG A 527 -1.94 -8.58 10.06
CA ARG A 527 -1.22 -9.67 9.44
C ARG A 527 -0.81 -10.77 10.43
#